data_73790dabda384b2b64b7bd377c9bceea
#
_entry.id   73790dabda384b2b64b7bd377c9bceea
#
_cell.length_a   1.000
_cell.length_b   1.000
_cell.length_c   1.000
_cell.angle_alpha   90.00
_cell.angle_beta   90.00
_cell.angle_gamma   90.00
#
_symmetry.space_group_name_H-M   'P 1'
#
loop_
_entity.id
_entity.type
_entity.pdbx_description
1 polymer ?
#
loop_
_entity_poly.entity_id
_entity_poly.type
_entity_poly.pdbx_seq_one_letter_code
_entity_poly.pdbx_strand_id
1 'polypeptide(L)'
;MVDIGREAAIPNPALAPLSFLVGEWRTEGSHPQIQGTLHGRTSFAWSDGGAFLVIRSEIEGIPSGIAIFGTDDESKECSMLYFDERGVSRRYVVALRSDQWQWWR
;
A
#
# COMPACT_ATOMS: atom_id res chain seq x y z
N MET A 1 10.14 -16.73 16.29
CA MET A 1 10.84 -17.64 15.37
C MET A 1 10.21 -17.56 14.00
N VAL A 2 11.02 -17.49 12.97
CA VAL A 2 10.55 -17.43 11.59
C VAL A 2 10.39 -18.84 11.05
N ASP A 3 9.24 -19.13 10.46
CA ASP A 3 8.99 -20.40 9.79
C ASP A 3 9.54 -20.34 8.36
N ILE A 4 10.70 -20.93 8.15
CA ILE A 4 11.35 -20.95 6.84
C ILE A 4 10.91 -22.11 5.96
N GLY A 5 10.04 -23.01 6.47
CA GLY A 5 9.50 -24.12 5.70
C GLY A 5 8.29 -23.77 4.87
N ARG A 6 7.74 -22.56 5.03
CA ARG A 6 6.57 -22.07 4.31
C ARG A 6 6.89 -20.79 3.56
N GLU A 7 7.49 -20.94 2.43
CA GLU A 7 7.80 -19.78 1.60
C GLU A 7 6.61 -19.38 0.74
N ALA A 8 6.26 -18.10 0.75
CA ALA A 8 5.32 -17.56 -0.20
C ALA A 8 5.94 -17.53 -1.59
N ALA A 9 5.13 -17.71 -2.63
CA ALA A 9 5.60 -17.61 -4.00
C ALA A 9 6.07 -16.17 -4.32
N ILE A 10 7.18 -16.05 -5.05
CA ILE A 10 7.73 -14.77 -5.50
C ILE A 10 7.87 -14.84 -7.03
N PRO A 11 7.27 -13.95 -7.82
CA PRO A 11 6.40 -12.84 -7.39
C PRO A 11 5.15 -13.35 -6.66
N ASN A 12 4.64 -12.52 -5.75
CA ASN A 12 3.48 -12.90 -4.96
C ASN A 12 2.19 -12.84 -5.79
N PRO A 13 1.57 -13.98 -6.11
CA PRO A 13 0.39 -13.99 -6.97
C PRO A 13 -0.84 -13.32 -6.32
N ALA A 14 -0.88 -13.25 -5.00
CA ALA A 14 -1.97 -12.57 -4.29
C ALA A 14 -1.96 -11.06 -4.52
N LEU A 15 -0.81 -10.48 -4.86
CA LEU A 15 -0.69 -9.06 -5.17
C LEU A 15 -0.77 -8.75 -6.67
N ALA A 16 -0.82 -9.77 -7.52
CA ALA A 16 -0.86 -9.58 -8.97
C ALA A 16 -2.03 -8.69 -9.45
N PRO A 17 -3.23 -8.74 -8.84
CA PRO A 17 -4.31 -7.82 -9.22
C PRO A 17 -4.00 -6.35 -9.04
N LEU A 18 -2.97 -6.01 -8.24
CA LEU A 18 -2.54 -4.62 -8.03
C LEU A 18 -1.51 -4.15 -9.05
N SER A 19 -1.08 -5.01 -9.97
CA SER A 19 0.00 -4.67 -10.92
C SER A 19 -0.33 -3.49 -11.82
N PHE A 20 -1.61 -3.20 -12.07
CA PHE A 20 -2.02 -2.05 -12.86
C PHE A 20 -1.68 -0.70 -12.19
N LEU A 21 -1.42 -0.70 -10.87
CA LEU A 21 -1.06 0.50 -10.13
C LEU A 21 0.42 0.85 -10.24
N VAL A 22 1.27 -0.09 -10.68
CA VAL A 22 2.71 0.13 -10.75
C VAL A 22 3.03 1.30 -11.67
N GLY A 23 3.81 2.26 -11.16
CA GLY A 23 4.18 3.48 -11.85
C GLY A 23 4.01 4.71 -10.98
N GLU A 24 4.07 5.87 -11.62
CA GLU A 24 3.87 7.14 -10.95
C GLU A 24 2.51 7.73 -11.34
N TRP A 25 1.83 8.27 -10.34
CA TRP A 25 0.49 8.83 -10.49
C TRP A 25 0.47 10.25 -9.97
N ARG A 26 -0.19 11.13 -10.70
CA ARG A 26 -0.58 12.42 -10.17
C ARG A 26 -1.76 12.19 -9.24
N THR A 27 -1.64 12.68 -8.02
CA THR A 27 -2.65 12.46 -6.98
C THR A 27 -3.40 13.75 -6.72
N GLU A 28 -4.72 13.69 -6.72
CA GLU A 28 -5.59 14.77 -6.31
C GLU A 28 -6.51 14.25 -5.21
N GLY A 29 -6.77 15.09 -4.22
CA GLY A 29 -7.62 14.68 -3.13
C GLY A 29 -8.14 15.86 -2.34
N SER A 30 -8.89 15.56 -1.29
CA SER A 30 -9.42 16.53 -0.36
C SER A 30 -9.30 16.03 1.06
N HIS A 31 -9.21 16.96 2.00
CA HIS A 31 -9.19 16.66 3.42
C HIS A 31 -10.07 17.65 4.15
N PRO A 32 -10.90 17.21 5.11
CA PRO A 32 -11.85 18.11 5.80
C PRO A 32 -11.19 19.30 6.50
N GLN A 33 -9.94 19.16 6.92
CA GLN A 33 -9.20 20.21 7.65
C GLN A 33 -8.38 21.11 6.73
N ILE A 34 -8.37 20.83 5.42
CA ILE A 34 -7.58 21.59 4.46
C ILE A 34 -8.51 22.11 3.38
N GLN A 35 -8.44 23.43 3.15
CA GLN A 35 -9.26 24.09 2.15
C GLN A 35 -8.66 23.88 0.76
N GLY A 36 -9.52 23.56 -0.21
CA GLY A 36 -9.13 23.37 -1.61
C GLY A 36 -8.72 21.95 -1.94
N THR A 37 -8.26 21.76 -3.17
CA THR A 37 -7.80 20.48 -3.68
C THR A 37 -6.33 20.28 -3.33
N LEU A 38 -6.01 19.09 -2.85
CA LEU A 38 -4.63 18.69 -2.57
C LEU A 38 -4.04 18.06 -3.82
N HIS A 39 -2.79 18.39 -4.12
CA HIS A 39 -2.05 17.86 -5.26
C HIS A 39 -0.77 17.20 -4.79
N GLY A 40 -0.41 16.12 -5.43
CA GLY A 40 0.81 15.41 -5.12
C GLY A 40 1.12 14.31 -6.09
N ARG A 41 2.04 13.45 -5.68
CA ARG A 41 2.48 12.28 -6.45
C ARG A 41 2.40 11.05 -5.58
N THR A 42 1.98 9.95 -6.19
CA THR A 42 2.00 8.63 -5.57
C THR A 42 2.70 7.68 -6.53
N SER A 43 3.67 6.95 -6.02
CA SER A 43 4.37 5.93 -6.80
C SER A 43 4.12 4.56 -6.21
N PHE A 44 3.98 3.57 -7.10
CA PHE A 44 3.81 2.16 -6.74
C PHE A 44 4.91 1.37 -7.42
N ALA A 45 5.65 0.60 -6.66
CA ALA A 45 6.74 -0.22 -7.20
C ALA A 45 6.83 -1.56 -6.49
N TRP A 46 7.19 -2.58 -7.25
CA TRP A 46 7.49 -3.89 -6.66
C TRP A 46 8.80 -3.82 -5.88
N SER A 47 8.87 -4.56 -4.81
CA SER A 47 10.06 -4.74 -3.99
C SER A 47 10.34 -6.23 -3.80
N ASP A 48 11.61 -6.56 -3.67
CA ASP A 48 12.09 -7.93 -3.40
C ASP A 48 11.55 -8.95 -4.42
N GLY A 49 11.72 -8.64 -5.70
CA GLY A 49 11.33 -9.55 -6.77
C GLY A 49 9.82 -9.70 -6.96
N GLY A 50 9.03 -8.80 -6.40
CA GLY A 50 7.57 -8.86 -6.44
C GLY A 50 6.94 -9.45 -5.20
N ALA A 51 7.71 -9.60 -4.11
CA ALA A 51 7.17 -10.07 -2.83
C ALA A 51 6.21 -9.06 -2.21
N PHE A 52 6.50 -7.78 -2.37
CA PHE A 52 5.74 -6.68 -1.80
C PHE A 52 5.46 -5.61 -2.84
N LEU A 53 4.41 -4.85 -2.62
CA LEU A 53 4.13 -3.63 -3.38
C LEU A 53 4.34 -2.45 -2.44
N VAL A 54 5.22 -1.52 -2.81
CA VAL A 54 5.57 -0.35 -2.00
C VAL A 54 4.95 0.88 -2.63
N ILE A 55 4.30 1.69 -1.80
CA ILE A 55 3.65 2.93 -2.19
C ILE A 55 4.37 4.08 -1.50
N ARG A 56 4.69 5.12 -2.25
CA ARG A 56 5.23 6.37 -1.71
C ARG A 56 4.32 7.51 -2.10
N SER A 57 3.90 8.31 -1.12
CA SER A 57 3.02 9.45 -1.34
C SER A 57 3.69 10.73 -0.90
N GLU A 58 3.70 11.71 -1.79
CA GLU A 58 4.13 13.07 -1.49
C GLU A 58 3.01 14.01 -1.93
N ILE A 59 2.23 14.47 -0.96
CA ILE A 59 1.07 15.33 -1.19
C ILE A 59 1.29 16.62 -0.42
N GLU A 60 1.15 17.75 -1.12
CA GLU A 60 1.33 19.08 -0.53
C GLU A 60 0.39 19.25 0.66
N GLY A 61 0.95 19.73 1.78
CA GLY A 61 0.19 19.97 3.02
C GLY A 61 -0.12 18.73 3.85
N ILE A 62 0.31 17.56 3.41
CA ILE A 62 0.12 16.29 4.14
C ILE A 62 1.49 15.65 4.38
N PRO A 63 1.72 15.03 5.55
CA PRO A 63 2.98 14.33 5.80
C PRO A 63 3.26 13.28 4.73
N SER A 64 4.51 13.24 4.27
CA SER A 64 4.95 12.23 3.30
C SER A 64 4.87 10.85 3.93
N GLY A 65 4.36 9.90 3.18
CA GLY A 65 4.10 8.57 3.67
C GLY A 65 4.64 7.47 2.76
N ILE A 66 4.81 6.31 3.36
CA ILE A 66 5.12 5.08 2.66
C ILE A 66 4.17 3.99 3.16
N ALA A 67 3.72 3.14 2.26
CA ALA A 67 2.92 1.99 2.62
C ALA A 67 3.44 0.75 1.92
N ILE A 68 3.31 -0.40 2.56
CA ILE A 68 3.78 -1.68 2.03
C ILE A 68 2.62 -2.66 2.07
N PHE A 69 2.23 -3.17 0.90
CA PHE A 69 1.26 -4.25 0.79
C PHE A 69 1.97 -5.59 0.87
N GLY A 70 1.43 -6.47 1.70
CA GLY A 70 1.89 -7.84 1.82
C GLY A 70 0.71 -8.77 2.13
N THR A 71 0.99 -10.05 2.17
CA THR A 71 -0.01 -11.06 2.49
C THR A 71 0.51 -12.00 3.56
N ASP A 72 -0.40 -12.45 4.42
CA ASP A 72 -0.10 -13.53 5.36
C ASP A 72 -0.14 -14.85 4.60
N ASP A 73 0.89 -15.69 4.77
CA ASP A 73 1.03 -16.93 4.03
C ASP A 73 0.03 -18.01 4.47
N GLU A 74 -0.48 -17.94 5.68
CA GLU A 74 -1.49 -18.87 6.19
C GLU A 74 -2.91 -18.42 5.88
N SER A 75 -3.28 -17.22 6.35
CA SER A 75 -4.64 -16.70 6.22
C SER A 75 -4.94 -16.16 4.83
N LYS A 76 -3.90 -15.85 4.04
CA LYS A 76 -4.01 -15.15 2.75
C LYS A 76 -4.56 -13.73 2.88
N GLU A 77 -4.64 -13.21 4.08
CA GLU A 77 -5.07 -11.83 4.31
C GLU A 77 -4.06 -10.87 3.73
N CYS A 78 -4.54 -9.92 2.94
CA CYS A 78 -3.72 -8.82 2.45
C CYS A 78 -3.77 -7.68 3.47
N SER A 79 -2.62 -7.14 3.78
CA SER A 79 -2.50 -6.01 4.69
C SER A 79 -1.63 -4.93 4.10
N MET A 80 -1.85 -3.70 4.57
CA MET A 80 -1.04 -2.56 4.24
C MET A 80 -0.46 -1.99 5.53
N LEU A 81 0.86 -1.89 5.58
CA LEU A 81 1.56 -1.21 6.68
C LEU A 81 1.88 0.20 6.21
N TYR A 82 1.39 1.16 6.95
CA TYR A 82 1.52 2.59 6.64
C TYR A 82 2.47 3.26 7.63
N PHE A 83 3.35 4.10 7.10
CA PHE A 83 4.28 4.91 7.90
C PHE A 83 4.36 6.31 7.31
N ASP A 84 4.52 7.33 8.16
CA ASP A 84 4.74 8.68 7.66
C ASP A 84 5.81 9.41 8.48
N GLU A 85 6.18 10.60 7.99
CA GLU A 85 7.26 11.40 8.56
C GLU A 85 7.00 11.91 9.98
N ARG A 86 5.76 11.82 10.47
CA ARG A 86 5.44 12.12 11.87
C ARG A 86 5.83 11.00 12.82
N GLY A 87 6.29 9.85 12.28
CA GLY A 87 6.54 8.65 13.07
C GLY A 87 5.28 7.83 13.35
N VAL A 88 4.19 8.11 12.66
CA VAL A 88 2.95 7.34 12.78
C VAL A 88 3.08 6.06 11.99
N SER A 89 2.68 4.95 12.58
CA SER A 89 2.53 3.68 11.87
C SER A 89 1.13 3.13 12.08
N ARG A 90 0.56 2.56 11.03
CA ARG A 90 -0.79 1.98 11.06
C ARG A 90 -0.83 0.73 10.22
N ARG A 91 -1.67 -0.21 10.64
CA ARG A 91 -1.94 -1.41 9.87
C ARG A 91 -3.38 -1.37 9.38
N TYR A 92 -3.56 -1.66 8.09
CA TYR A 92 -4.87 -1.75 7.47
C TYR A 92 -5.07 -3.16 6.92
N VAL A 93 -6.29 -3.65 6.99
CA VAL A 93 -6.72 -4.81 6.23
C VAL A 93 -7.14 -4.32 4.85
N VAL A 94 -6.77 -5.04 3.81
CA VAL A 94 -7.04 -4.66 2.43
C VAL A 94 -7.80 -5.79 1.74
N ALA A 95 -8.82 -5.45 0.99
CA ALA A 95 -9.58 -6.42 0.21
C ALA A 95 -10.08 -5.83 -1.10
N LEU A 96 -10.20 -6.70 -2.11
CA LEU A 96 -10.88 -6.36 -3.35
C LEU A 96 -12.34 -6.78 -3.20
N ARG A 97 -13.25 -5.83 -3.32
CA ARG A 97 -14.69 -6.06 -3.22
C ARG A 97 -15.41 -5.31 -4.34
N SER A 98 -16.18 -6.03 -5.15
CA SER A 98 -16.94 -5.43 -6.25
C SER A 98 -16.08 -4.54 -7.16
N ASP A 99 -14.88 -5.04 -7.52
CA ASP A 99 -13.88 -4.34 -8.34
C ASP A 99 -13.33 -3.06 -7.72
N GLN A 100 -13.50 -2.92 -6.40
CA GLN A 100 -12.93 -1.79 -5.64
C GLN A 100 -11.97 -2.30 -4.59
N TRP A 101 -10.81 -1.65 -4.48
CA TRP A 101 -9.89 -1.86 -3.38
C TRP A 101 -10.33 -1.04 -2.20
N GLN A 102 -10.51 -1.72 -1.07
CA GLN A 102 -10.92 -1.12 0.18
C GLN A 102 -9.91 -1.46 1.26
N TRP A 103 -9.69 -0.52 2.15
CA TRP A 103 -8.85 -0.76 3.32
C TRP A 103 -9.48 -0.14 4.55
N TRP A 104 -9.26 -0.79 5.68
CA TRP A 104 -9.82 -0.35 6.96
C TRP A 104 -8.93 -0.83 8.11
N ARG A 105 -9.13 -0.21 9.24
CA ARG A 105 -8.39 -0.55 10.46
C ARG A 105 -9.25 -1.33 11.42
#